data_062519538c220c9f2dc098dca9883826
#
_entry.id   062519538c220c9f2dc098dca9883826
#
_cell.length_a   1.000
_cell.length_b   1.000
_cell.length_c   1.000
_cell.angle_alpha   90.00
_cell.angle_beta   90.00
_cell.angle_gamma   90.00
#
_symmetry.space_group_name_H-M   'P 1'
#
loop_
_entity.id
_entity.type
_entity.pdbx_description
1 polymer ?
#
loop_
_entity_poly.entity_id
_entity_poly.type
_entity_poly.pdbx_seq_one_letter_code
_entity_poly.pdbx_strand_id
1 'polypeptide(L)'
;TPDMGKENVLFCVYYEGNSYNLNNWFFDDIFVFVQENLDLQLVSIDIPSTVSAGEREIQFTVKNLGATTVESFEILGQDIGGDDNCGTMSPETFEVILAPFESAKLTMEQTMLLIPGSYNFPLEIISVNGTTDDDLTNNSLDKDIFVAMGSTQKIPMIEHFSSSTCGPCINVNYAMSQLTAANPGKYAYTKYPCYWPAPGDPYYTDDAQSRIDFYTVGAAPQTFLDGVDQGYSAVSQAALDAQYNTPAFANIRGAFTVEGNVINITADFMSYFEMENVSAYISINEETTTGNVGNNGETEFHHILMKMLEDGNGNTITINAGEYVRLEYSFDMSSTNVEEMNDLEVALWLQNPVTHEIYNSRYAYENSEHCYPVKNHQMTEDGNNLLVTWEAPEQGNPTGYKVIVNGEVVEENTSNLSYTITNANGSYFVEVVALYDDKSSVGTMSYNIEVNDETPCNAPTNLSATVEQNVEGFDYEYKVTMTWDAVADAQSYIVYVNGEEFGATNTNLY
;
A
#
# COMPACT_ATOMS: atom_id res chain seq x y z
N THR A 1 22.51 23.64 25.12
CA THR A 1 22.51 24.81 26.04
C THR A 1 23.71 24.70 26.97
N PRO A 2 24.27 25.81 27.53
CA PRO A 2 25.45 25.79 28.41
C PRO A 2 25.25 25.03 29.70
N ASP A 3 24.03 24.60 30.00
CA ASP A 3 23.67 23.85 31.21
C ASP A 3 23.46 22.34 30.97
N MET A 4 23.63 21.87 29.76
CA MET A 4 23.60 20.43 29.43
C MET A 4 24.72 19.70 30.15
N GLY A 5 24.41 18.54 30.74
CA GLY A 5 25.34 17.75 31.56
C GLY A 5 25.48 18.20 33.02
N LYS A 6 24.73 19.20 33.50
CA LYS A 6 24.65 19.58 34.89
C LYS A 6 23.56 18.79 35.61
N GLU A 7 23.77 18.55 36.92
CA GLU A 7 22.73 17.94 37.77
C GLU A 7 21.55 18.91 37.95
N ASN A 8 20.32 18.36 37.97
CA ASN A 8 19.06 19.08 38.25
C ASN A 8 18.72 20.21 37.23
N VAL A 9 18.90 19.94 35.93
CA VAL A 9 18.46 20.84 34.88
C VAL A 9 16.94 20.77 34.70
N LEU A 10 16.26 21.92 34.76
CA LEU A 10 14.83 22.06 34.44
C LEU A 10 14.66 22.68 33.09
N PHE A 11 13.90 22.01 32.24
CA PHE A 11 13.47 22.56 30.94
C PHE A 11 12.14 23.27 31.11
N CYS A 12 12.08 24.50 30.64
CA CYS A 12 10.84 25.29 30.67
C CYS A 12 10.57 25.87 29.29
N VAL A 13 9.37 25.62 28.78
CA VAL A 13 8.83 26.33 27.61
C VAL A 13 7.95 27.43 28.12
N TYR A 14 8.25 28.69 27.74
CA TYR A 14 7.45 29.82 28.14
C TYR A 14 7.08 30.69 26.93
N TYR A 15 5.96 31.38 27.03
CA TYR A 15 5.50 32.34 26.05
C TYR A 15 5.69 33.76 26.59
N GLU A 16 6.30 34.61 25.76
CA GLU A 16 6.43 36.04 26.01
C GLU A 16 5.70 36.81 24.92
N GLY A 17 4.56 37.41 25.25
CA GLY A 17 3.73 38.18 24.31
C GLY A 17 2.29 38.35 24.75
N ASN A 18 1.46 38.80 23.82
CA ASN A 18 0.03 39.00 24.09
C ASN A 18 -0.75 37.69 23.86
N SER A 19 -1.26 37.11 24.94
CA SER A 19 -2.01 35.84 24.91
C SER A 19 -3.48 35.97 24.58
N TYR A 20 -3.99 37.16 24.28
CA TYR A 20 -5.42 37.43 24.10
C TYR A 20 -6.09 36.57 23.00
N ASN A 21 -5.34 36.17 21.98
CA ASN A 21 -5.81 35.33 20.87
C ASN A 21 -5.21 33.94 20.84
N LEU A 22 -4.54 33.51 21.91
CA LEU A 22 -4.00 32.15 22.01
C LEU A 22 -5.01 31.22 22.68
N ASN A 23 -5.60 30.31 21.92
CA ASN A 23 -6.54 29.34 22.45
C ASN A 23 -5.84 28.15 23.09
N ASN A 24 -4.79 27.63 22.44
CA ASN A 24 -4.03 26.46 22.90
C ASN A 24 -2.57 26.56 22.46
N TRP A 25 -1.70 25.89 23.22
CA TRP A 25 -0.33 25.55 22.84
C TRP A 25 -0.24 24.05 22.74
N PHE A 26 0.24 23.58 21.61
CA PHE A 26 0.54 22.19 21.38
C PHE A 26 2.05 22.04 21.32
N PHE A 27 2.60 21.10 22.05
CA PHE A 27 3.99 20.67 21.98
C PHE A 27 3.95 19.20 21.62
N ASP A 28 4.67 18.85 20.58
CA ASP A 28 4.83 17.51 20.09
C ASP A 28 6.32 17.21 19.96
N ASP A 29 6.70 15.95 20.07
CA ASP A 29 8.06 15.47 19.85
C ASP A 29 9.16 16.20 20.67
N ILE A 30 8.93 16.36 21.99
CA ILE A 30 9.95 16.90 22.89
C ILE A 30 10.87 15.76 23.31
N PHE A 31 12.09 15.75 22.77
CA PHE A 31 13.11 14.80 23.13
C PHE A 31 14.19 15.43 24.01
N VAL A 32 14.59 14.71 25.06
CA VAL A 32 15.75 15.04 25.88
C VAL A 32 16.70 13.85 25.84
N PHE A 33 17.84 14.02 25.21
CA PHE A 33 18.83 12.95 25.03
C PHE A 33 20.25 13.50 25.28
N VAL A 34 21.17 12.59 25.53
CA VAL A 34 22.60 12.92 25.53
C VAL A 34 23.04 12.88 24.06
N GLN A 35 23.59 13.98 23.58
CA GLN A 35 24.11 14.01 22.22
C GLN A 35 25.47 13.31 22.18
N GLU A 36 25.55 12.24 21.42
CA GLU A 36 26.81 11.54 21.15
C GLU A 36 27.69 12.36 20.19
N ASN A 37 28.94 11.97 20.03
CA ASN A 37 29.82 12.70 19.13
C ASN A 37 29.52 12.37 17.68
N LEU A 38 29.31 11.10 17.36
CA LEU A 38 29.05 10.61 16.02
C LEU A 38 27.82 9.70 16.09
N ASP A 39 26.69 10.14 15.57
CA ASP A 39 25.40 9.43 15.65
C ASP A 39 24.57 9.77 14.41
N LEU A 40 24.41 8.79 13.52
CA LEU A 40 23.63 8.91 12.30
C LEU A 40 22.43 7.96 12.36
N GLN A 41 21.25 8.50 12.57
CA GLN A 41 20.01 7.75 12.62
C GLN A 41 19.49 7.42 11.22
N LEU A 42 19.08 6.18 11.00
CA LEU A 42 18.20 5.78 9.88
C LEU A 42 16.75 6.11 10.27
N VAL A 43 16.18 7.15 9.64
CA VAL A 43 14.85 7.69 10.01
C VAL A 43 13.71 6.91 9.35
N SER A 44 13.87 6.57 8.06
CA SER A 44 12.83 5.87 7.29
C SER A 44 13.41 5.14 6.08
N ILE A 45 12.75 4.08 5.69
CA ILE A 45 12.87 3.44 4.37
C ILE A 45 11.67 3.92 3.56
N ASP A 46 11.93 4.70 2.51
CA ASP A 46 10.92 5.49 1.79
C ASP A 46 10.29 4.72 0.60
N ILE A 47 10.16 3.42 0.76
CA ILE A 47 9.45 2.54 -0.19
C ILE A 47 7.99 2.42 0.27
N PRO A 48 6.98 2.56 -0.61
CA PRO A 48 5.59 2.28 -0.24
C PRO A 48 5.41 0.86 0.29
N SER A 49 4.48 0.68 1.23
CA SER A 49 4.21 -0.66 1.80
C SER A 49 3.61 -1.63 0.78
N THR A 50 2.97 -1.12 -0.29
CA THR A 50 2.50 -1.94 -1.41
C THR A 50 3.01 -1.37 -2.72
N VAL A 51 3.62 -2.21 -3.54
CA VAL A 51 4.22 -1.85 -4.83
C VAL A 51 3.91 -2.89 -5.90
N SER A 52 4.02 -2.50 -7.17
CA SER A 52 3.99 -3.47 -8.28
C SER A 52 5.31 -4.23 -8.39
N ALA A 53 5.29 -5.44 -8.93
CA ALA A 53 6.48 -6.18 -9.32
C ALA A 53 7.39 -5.39 -10.28
N GLY A 54 8.68 -5.71 -10.31
CA GLY A 54 9.69 -5.10 -11.17
C GLY A 54 10.84 -4.47 -10.40
N GLU A 55 11.77 -3.84 -11.12
CA GLU A 55 12.89 -3.13 -10.52
C GLU A 55 12.42 -1.91 -9.71
N ARG A 56 13.01 -1.73 -8.54
CA ARG A 56 12.73 -0.63 -7.62
C ARG A 56 13.99 0.02 -7.10
N GLU A 57 13.98 1.35 -7.11
CA GLU A 57 14.95 2.16 -6.40
C GLU A 57 14.71 2.05 -4.89
N ILE A 58 15.80 2.01 -4.12
CA ILE A 58 15.77 1.99 -2.66
C ILE A 58 16.03 3.41 -2.18
N GLN A 59 14.98 4.03 -1.66
CA GLN A 59 15.05 5.38 -1.08
C GLN A 59 14.94 5.30 0.43
N PHE A 60 15.72 6.12 1.12
CA PHE A 60 15.73 6.17 2.59
C PHE A 60 16.09 7.58 3.08
N THR A 61 15.78 7.84 4.34
CA THR A 61 16.09 9.12 5.00
C THR A 61 16.98 8.87 6.20
N VAL A 62 18.07 9.65 6.30
CA VAL A 62 18.97 9.66 7.46
C VAL A 62 18.97 11.03 8.13
N LYS A 63 19.36 11.05 9.43
CA LYS A 63 19.48 12.28 10.23
C LYS A 63 20.71 12.21 11.12
N ASN A 64 21.52 13.25 11.09
CA ASN A 64 22.65 13.39 12.01
C ASN A 64 22.15 13.84 13.38
N LEU A 65 22.19 12.98 14.38
CA LEU A 65 21.89 13.29 15.79
C LEU A 65 23.17 13.65 16.58
N GLY A 66 24.35 13.30 16.04
CA GLY A 66 25.64 13.54 16.64
C GLY A 66 26.07 15.03 16.64
N ALA A 67 27.08 15.32 17.41
CA ALA A 67 27.71 16.65 17.52
C ALA A 67 28.70 16.93 16.38
N THR A 68 29.16 15.89 15.70
CA THR A 68 30.14 15.96 14.59
C THR A 68 29.41 15.95 13.24
N THR A 69 29.89 16.73 12.28
CA THR A 69 29.39 16.67 10.91
C THR A 69 29.66 15.27 10.32
N VAL A 70 28.63 14.67 9.72
CA VAL A 70 28.76 13.45 8.94
C VAL A 70 29.21 13.83 7.53
N GLU A 71 30.36 13.30 7.08
CA GLU A 71 30.95 13.52 5.76
C GLU A 71 30.76 12.31 4.86
N SER A 72 30.65 11.10 5.44
CA SER A 72 30.37 9.86 4.72
C SER A 72 29.73 8.84 5.63
N PHE A 73 29.05 7.86 5.05
CA PHE A 73 28.59 6.67 5.75
C PHE A 73 28.43 5.50 4.79
N GLU A 74 28.46 4.28 5.32
CA GLU A 74 28.17 3.06 4.57
C GLU A 74 26.84 2.48 5.04
N ILE A 75 26.04 2.01 4.07
CA ILE A 75 24.76 1.37 4.32
C ILE A 75 24.71 0.00 3.65
N LEU A 76 24.04 -0.94 4.29
CA LEU A 76 23.87 -2.30 3.82
C LEU A 76 22.37 -2.65 3.82
N GLY A 77 21.88 -3.15 2.70
CA GLY A 77 20.56 -3.74 2.53
C GLY A 77 20.65 -5.24 2.29
N GLN A 78 19.51 -5.91 2.40
CA GLN A 78 19.37 -7.29 1.97
C GLN A 78 18.60 -7.32 0.66
N ASP A 79 19.08 -8.07 -0.34
CA ASP A 79 18.28 -8.36 -1.52
C ASP A 79 17.16 -9.33 -1.16
N ILE A 80 15.93 -8.86 -1.27
CA ILE A 80 14.73 -9.63 -0.93
C ILE A 80 13.97 -10.11 -2.19
N GLY A 81 14.46 -9.76 -3.38
CA GLY A 81 13.75 -9.97 -4.65
C GLY A 81 13.97 -11.31 -5.31
N GLY A 82 14.85 -12.15 -4.80
CA GLY A 82 15.18 -13.47 -5.35
C GLY A 82 14.90 -14.60 -4.38
N ASP A 83 14.88 -15.82 -4.91
CA ASP A 83 14.70 -17.05 -4.15
C ASP A 83 15.72 -17.17 -3.03
N ASP A 84 15.23 -17.41 -1.83
CA ASP A 84 15.96 -17.86 -0.63
C ASP A 84 17.46 -17.49 -0.53
N ASN A 85 17.76 -16.35 0.07
CA ASN A 85 19.06 -16.07 0.72
C ASN A 85 20.33 -15.97 -0.14
N CYS A 86 20.28 -15.74 -1.42
CA CYS A 86 21.49 -15.55 -2.21
C CYS A 86 22.01 -14.10 -2.31
N GLY A 87 21.35 -13.10 -1.70
CA GLY A 87 21.68 -11.71 -1.94
C GLY A 87 21.77 -10.84 -0.69
N THR A 88 22.92 -10.78 -0.01
CA THR A 88 23.27 -9.58 0.72
C THR A 88 23.69 -8.54 -0.32
N MET A 89 23.07 -7.36 -0.33
CA MET A 89 23.54 -6.26 -1.15
C MET A 89 24.99 -5.91 -0.79
N SER A 90 25.75 -5.40 -1.74
CA SER A 90 27.08 -4.89 -1.42
C SER A 90 26.91 -3.60 -0.59
N PRO A 91 27.73 -3.38 0.45
CA PRO A 91 27.74 -2.10 1.14
C PRO A 91 27.92 -0.93 0.16
N GLU A 92 27.12 0.11 0.34
CA GLU A 92 27.21 1.32 -0.50
C GLU A 92 27.63 2.51 0.35
N THR A 93 28.64 3.26 -0.15
CA THR A 93 29.17 4.44 0.53
C THR A 93 28.49 5.69 -0.02
N PHE A 94 27.97 6.51 0.88
CA PHE A 94 27.41 7.82 0.59
C PHE A 94 28.35 8.92 1.07
N GLU A 95 28.78 9.79 0.15
CA GLU A 95 29.48 11.02 0.45
C GLU A 95 28.46 12.14 0.64
N VAL A 96 28.32 12.65 1.86
CA VAL A 96 27.33 13.65 2.23
C VAL A 96 27.95 14.68 3.16
N ILE A 97 27.33 15.84 3.32
CA ILE A 97 27.67 16.81 4.36
C ILE A 97 26.42 17.09 5.17
N LEU A 98 26.32 16.48 6.35
CA LEU A 98 25.20 16.68 7.26
C LEU A 98 25.69 17.28 8.57
N ALA A 99 25.39 18.56 8.80
CA ALA A 99 25.62 19.19 10.09
C ALA A 99 24.71 18.58 11.17
N PRO A 100 25.02 18.77 12.47
CA PRO A 100 24.15 18.31 13.55
C PRO A 100 22.68 18.67 13.34
N PHE A 101 21.78 17.67 13.46
CA PHE A 101 20.33 17.72 13.27
C PHE A 101 19.86 17.89 11.82
N GLU A 102 20.72 17.92 10.82
CA GLU A 102 20.34 17.89 9.42
C GLU A 102 19.92 16.46 9.01
N SER A 103 19.01 16.41 8.06
CA SER A 103 18.50 15.17 7.45
C SER A 103 18.73 15.20 5.94
N ALA A 104 18.94 14.03 5.35
CA ALA A 104 18.97 13.85 3.90
C ALA A 104 18.11 12.67 3.48
N LYS A 105 17.37 12.84 2.37
CA LYS A 105 16.76 11.74 1.65
C LYS A 105 17.69 11.34 0.53
N LEU A 106 18.02 10.05 0.46
CA LEU A 106 19.01 9.47 -0.45
C LEU A 106 18.43 8.29 -1.20
N THR A 107 19.06 7.93 -2.31
CA THR A 107 18.69 6.78 -3.14
C THR A 107 19.93 5.93 -3.35
N MET A 108 19.83 4.61 -3.15
CA MET A 108 20.92 3.68 -3.45
C MET A 108 21.15 3.59 -4.97
N GLU A 109 22.39 3.34 -5.38
CA GLU A 109 22.71 3.00 -6.78
C GLU A 109 22.20 1.61 -7.15
N GLN A 110 22.16 0.71 -6.16
CA GLN A 110 21.62 -0.64 -6.32
C GLN A 110 20.09 -0.59 -6.34
N THR A 111 19.49 -1.35 -7.23
CA THR A 111 18.04 -1.56 -7.31
C THR A 111 17.66 -2.94 -6.78
N MET A 112 16.40 -3.14 -6.39
CA MET A 112 15.82 -4.44 -6.08
C MET A 112 14.92 -4.89 -7.23
N LEU A 113 15.03 -6.15 -7.64
CA LEU A 113 14.03 -6.79 -8.49
C LEU A 113 12.98 -7.45 -7.59
N LEU A 114 11.83 -6.82 -7.45
CA LEU A 114 10.73 -7.34 -6.64
C LEU A 114 9.82 -8.23 -7.48
N ILE A 115 9.63 -9.48 -7.03
CA ILE A 115 8.60 -10.39 -7.54
C ILE A 115 7.41 -10.38 -6.58
N PRO A 116 6.18 -10.75 -7.01
CA PRO A 116 5.01 -10.77 -6.13
C PRO A 116 5.21 -11.63 -4.89
N GLY A 117 4.86 -11.06 -3.74
CA GLY A 117 5.00 -11.70 -2.43
C GLY A 117 5.00 -10.68 -1.30
N SER A 118 5.27 -11.18 -0.10
CA SER A 118 5.42 -10.36 1.11
C SER A 118 6.85 -10.46 1.60
N TYR A 119 7.48 -9.33 1.81
CA TYR A 119 8.89 -9.24 2.17
C TYR A 119 9.10 -8.35 3.38
N ASN A 120 10.10 -8.70 4.19
CA ASN A 120 10.65 -7.80 5.20
C ASN A 120 12.03 -7.33 4.70
N PHE A 121 12.16 -6.04 4.41
CA PHE A 121 13.39 -5.43 3.90
C PHE A 121 14.16 -4.73 5.02
N PRO A 122 15.27 -5.30 5.49
CA PRO A 122 16.15 -4.65 6.45
C PRO A 122 17.15 -3.72 5.75
N LEU A 123 17.44 -2.60 6.39
CA LEU A 123 18.46 -1.64 5.98
C LEU A 123 19.24 -1.21 7.20
N GLU A 124 20.59 -1.17 7.12
CA GLU A 124 21.48 -0.90 8.26
C GLU A 124 22.62 0.05 7.87
N ILE A 125 22.88 1.06 8.69
CA ILE A 125 24.09 1.90 8.63
C ILE A 125 25.21 1.14 9.34
N ILE A 126 26.25 0.76 8.61
CA ILE A 126 27.34 -0.07 9.13
C ILE A 126 28.60 0.72 9.52
N SER A 127 28.78 1.92 8.99
CA SER A 127 29.86 2.84 9.40
C SER A 127 29.48 4.29 9.15
N VAL A 128 30.03 5.23 9.92
CA VAL A 128 29.87 6.67 9.77
C VAL A 128 31.25 7.33 9.86
N ASN A 129 31.61 8.16 8.89
CA ASN A 129 32.95 8.78 8.76
C ASN A 129 34.09 7.75 8.83
N GLY A 130 33.87 6.53 8.31
CA GLY A 130 34.83 5.43 8.33
C GLY A 130 35.08 4.81 9.71
N THR A 131 34.21 5.05 10.70
CA THR A 131 34.30 4.49 12.05
C THR A 131 32.92 3.93 12.49
N THR A 132 32.89 3.27 13.64
CA THR A 132 31.64 2.84 14.27
C THR A 132 30.85 4.04 14.77
N ASP A 133 29.55 4.03 14.58
CA ASP A 133 28.59 4.95 15.17
C ASP A 133 28.53 4.80 16.69
N ASP A 134 28.32 5.88 17.42
CA ASP A 134 28.29 5.88 18.88
C ASP A 134 26.94 5.35 19.44
N ASP A 135 25.83 5.41 18.65
CA ASP A 135 24.52 4.82 18.99
C ASP A 135 24.02 3.85 17.92
N LEU A 136 24.35 2.58 18.05
CA LEU A 136 23.91 1.53 17.11
C LEU A 136 22.41 1.19 17.19
N THR A 137 21.68 1.72 18.17
CA THR A 137 20.26 1.34 18.39
C THR A 137 19.31 1.97 17.37
N ASN A 138 19.77 2.99 16.64
CA ASN A 138 19.01 3.73 15.66
C ASN A 138 19.53 3.57 14.21
N ASN A 139 20.51 2.66 14.01
CA ASN A 139 21.18 2.45 12.72
C ASN A 139 20.45 1.51 11.79
N SER A 140 19.46 0.73 12.27
CA SER A 140 18.75 -0.26 11.49
C SER A 140 17.24 -0.05 11.51
N LEU A 141 16.60 -0.31 10.38
CA LEU A 141 15.15 -0.37 10.23
C LEU A 141 14.76 -1.55 9.34
N ASP A 142 13.59 -2.10 9.63
CA ASP A 142 12.92 -3.08 8.80
C ASP A 142 11.67 -2.47 8.16
N LYS A 143 11.41 -2.83 6.91
CA LYS A 143 10.22 -2.40 6.17
C LYS A 143 9.48 -3.59 5.59
N ASP A 144 8.23 -3.77 5.98
CA ASP A 144 7.36 -4.73 5.32
C ASP A 144 6.89 -4.17 3.97
N ILE A 145 7.08 -4.97 2.91
CA ILE A 145 6.75 -4.63 1.52
C ILE A 145 5.88 -5.74 0.95
N PHE A 146 4.69 -5.37 0.48
CA PHE A 146 3.79 -6.24 -0.28
C PHE A 146 3.95 -5.96 -1.76
N VAL A 147 4.32 -6.97 -2.54
CA VAL A 147 4.52 -6.84 -3.99
C VAL A 147 3.33 -7.46 -4.70
N ALA A 148 2.56 -6.62 -5.38
CA ALA A 148 1.33 -7.01 -6.03
C ALA A 148 1.57 -7.62 -7.42
N MET A 149 0.77 -8.63 -7.79
CA MET A 149 0.78 -9.31 -9.08
C MET A 149 0.28 -8.45 -10.25
N GLY A 150 -0.39 -7.35 -9.95
CA GLY A 150 -0.96 -6.43 -10.93
C GLY A 150 -1.50 -5.19 -10.26
N SER A 151 -2.14 -4.34 -11.05
CA SER A 151 -2.80 -3.13 -10.56
C SER A 151 -3.94 -2.72 -11.49
N THR A 152 -4.82 -1.89 -10.99
CA THR A 152 -5.91 -1.27 -11.77
C THR A 152 -5.99 0.23 -11.52
N GLN A 153 -6.90 0.91 -12.22
CA GLN A 153 -7.16 2.32 -12.00
C GLN A 153 -7.73 2.56 -10.60
N LYS A 154 -7.08 3.43 -9.85
CA LYS A 154 -7.58 3.95 -8.58
C LYS A 154 -8.81 4.80 -8.81
N ILE A 155 -9.87 4.54 -8.09
CA ILE A 155 -11.02 5.42 -7.92
C ILE A 155 -11.03 5.84 -6.45
N PRO A 156 -10.67 7.09 -6.13
CA PRO A 156 -10.65 7.58 -4.76
C PRO A 156 -12.04 7.57 -4.13
N MET A 157 -12.10 7.19 -2.84
CA MET A 157 -13.31 7.30 -2.03
C MET A 157 -13.35 8.63 -1.29
N ILE A 158 -14.46 9.32 -1.41
CA ILE A 158 -14.76 10.53 -0.66
C ILE A 158 -15.78 10.20 0.42
N GLU A 159 -15.43 10.49 1.67
CA GLU A 159 -16.33 10.39 2.81
C GLU A 159 -16.52 11.77 3.43
N HIS A 160 -17.77 12.24 3.54
CA HIS A 160 -18.06 13.60 3.94
C HIS A 160 -19.12 13.64 5.06
N PHE A 161 -18.73 14.14 6.20
CA PHE A 161 -19.59 14.33 7.37
C PHE A 161 -20.19 15.72 7.34
N SER A 162 -21.52 15.81 7.26
CA SER A 162 -22.25 17.05 7.05
C SER A 162 -23.61 17.03 7.77
N SER A 163 -24.28 18.15 7.84
CA SER A 163 -25.63 18.24 8.40
C SER A 163 -26.39 19.42 7.80
N SER A 164 -27.66 19.23 7.52
CA SER A 164 -28.58 20.29 7.08
C SER A 164 -28.86 21.35 8.14
N THR A 165 -28.35 21.15 9.36
CA THR A 165 -28.40 22.16 10.45
C THR A 165 -27.05 22.89 10.64
N CYS A 166 -26.04 22.55 9.90
CA CYS A 166 -24.68 23.07 9.98
C CYS A 166 -24.48 24.25 9.01
N GLY A 167 -24.34 25.48 9.50
CA GLY A 167 -24.11 26.65 8.66
C GLY A 167 -22.81 26.61 7.83
N PRO A 168 -21.64 26.29 8.41
CA PRO A 168 -20.39 26.16 7.64
C PRO A 168 -20.43 25.07 6.55
N CYS A 169 -21.29 24.05 6.71
CA CYS A 169 -21.40 22.94 5.76
C CYS A 169 -21.85 23.40 4.37
N ILE A 170 -22.64 24.46 4.24
CA ILE A 170 -23.15 25.00 2.97
C ILE A 170 -22.00 25.22 1.96
N ASN A 171 -20.92 25.88 2.41
CA ASN A 171 -19.80 26.21 1.52
C ASN A 171 -19.03 24.95 1.07
N VAL A 172 -18.87 23.98 1.98
CA VAL A 172 -18.20 22.73 1.67
C VAL A 172 -19.06 21.87 0.77
N ASN A 173 -20.36 21.74 1.04
CA ASN A 173 -21.33 21.05 0.18
C ASN A 173 -21.32 21.62 -1.24
N TYR A 174 -21.35 22.95 -1.37
CA TYR A 174 -21.27 23.61 -2.69
C TYR A 174 -19.95 23.33 -3.40
N ALA A 175 -18.81 23.45 -2.71
CA ALA A 175 -17.51 23.15 -3.32
C ALA A 175 -17.38 21.67 -3.74
N MET A 176 -17.92 20.74 -2.94
CA MET A 176 -17.96 19.32 -3.27
C MET A 176 -18.84 19.06 -4.49
N SER A 177 -20.01 19.68 -4.61
CA SER A 177 -20.86 19.53 -5.80
C SER A 177 -20.20 20.04 -7.08
N GLN A 178 -19.40 21.11 -7.00
CA GLN A 178 -18.61 21.58 -8.14
C GLN A 178 -17.49 20.59 -8.51
N LEU A 179 -16.80 20.02 -7.51
CA LEU A 179 -15.74 19.03 -7.71
C LEU A 179 -16.31 17.77 -8.38
N THR A 180 -17.40 17.22 -7.86
CA THR A 180 -18.02 15.99 -8.36
C THR A 180 -18.55 16.16 -9.78
N ALA A 181 -19.24 17.27 -10.05
CA ALA A 181 -19.73 17.59 -11.40
C ALA A 181 -18.62 17.74 -12.46
N ALA A 182 -17.42 18.21 -12.04
CA ALA A 182 -16.28 18.39 -12.92
C ALA A 182 -15.49 17.07 -13.16
N ASN A 183 -15.72 16.02 -12.36
CA ASN A 183 -14.92 14.78 -12.36
C ASN A 183 -15.78 13.50 -12.44
N PRO A 184 -16.71 13.37 -13.39
CA PRO A 184 -17.55 12.18 -13.47
C PRO A 184 -16.71 10.91 -13.67
N GLY A 185 -17.02 9.88 -12.88
CA GLY A 185 -16.33 8.58 -12.93
C GLY A 185 -14.93 8.53 -12.29
N LYS A 186 -14.47 9.63 -11.68
CA LYS A 186 -13.15 9.67 -11.02
C LYS A 186 -13.22 9.50 -9.50
N TYR A 187 -14.36 9.23 -8.93
CA TYR A 187 -14.55 9.10 -7.47
C TYR A 187 -15.71 8.15 -7.16
N ALA A 188 -15.76 7.64 -5.94
CA ALA A 188 -16.97 7.21 -5.25
C ALA A 188 -17.17 8.13 -4.04
N TYR A 189 -18.43 8.37 -3.66
CA TYR A 189 -18.74 9.35 -2.64
C TYR A 189 -19.91 8.90 -1.74
N THR A 190 -19.77 9.09 -0.43
CA THR A 190 -20.83 8.93 0.55
C THR A 190 -20.81 10.12 1.50
N LYS A 191 -21.97 10.78 1.67
CA LYS A 191 -22.16 11.84 2.64
C LYS A 191 -22.92 11.29 3.85
N TYR A 192 -22.34 11.45 5.02
CA TYR A 192 -22.87 10.99 6.30
C TYR A 192 -23.60 12.13 7.01
N PRO A 193 -24.94 12.06 7.16
CA PRO A 193 -25.70 13.00 7.98
C PRO A 193 -25.28 12.94 9.45
N CYS A 194 -24.97 14.09 10.07
CA CYS A 194 -24.53 14.18 11.47
C CYS A 194 -25.65 14.63 12.40
N TYR A 195 -25.63 14.14 13.66
CA TYR A 195 -26.61 14.54 14.69
C TYR A 195 -26.34 15.91 15.30
N TRP A 196 -25.32 16.61 14.84
CA TRP A 196 -24.99 17.99 15.28
C TRP A 196 -24.77 18.94 14.09
N PRO A 197 -24.85 20.28 14.32
CA PRO A 197 -25.36 20.94 15.53
C PRO A 197 -26.85 20.62 15.74
N ALA A 198 -27.29 20.73 17.01
CA ALA A 198 -28.70 20.46 17.34
C ALA A 198 -29.67 21.31 16.49
N PRO A 199 -30.80 20.72 16.01
CA PRO A 199 -31.33 19.40 16.34
C PRO A 199 -30.66 18.22 15.60
N GLY A 200 -29.71 18.43 14.70
CA GLY A 200 -29.09 17.45 13.87
C GLY A 200 -29.77 17.28 12.50
N ASP A 201 -29.16 16.52 11.64
CA ASP A 201 -29.71 16.18 10.33
C ASP A 201 -30.87 15.19 10.50
N PRO A 202 -32.05 15.43 9.89
CA PRO A 202 -33.18 14.49 9.95
C PRO A 202 -32.88 13.08 9.44
N TYR A 203 -31.88 12.94 8.55
CA TYR A 203 -31.48 11.66 7.94
C TYR A 203 -30.27 11.01 8.63
N TYR A 204 -29.88 11.50 9.80
CA TYR A 204 -28.90 10.83 10.65
C TYR A 204 -29.29 9.39 10.95
N THR A 205 -28.32 8.47 10.87
CA THR A 205 -28.48 7.03 11.10
C THR A 205 -27.40 6.46 12.02
N ASP A 206 -27.66 5.28 12.59
CA ASP A 206 -26.64 4.56 13.37
C ASP A 206 -25.43 4.15 12.51
N ASP A 207 -25.62 3.90 11.21
CA ASP A 207 -24.52 3.63 10.29
C ASP A 207 -23.62 4.86 10.14
N ALA A 208 -24.21 6.06 10.02
CA ALA A 208 -23.45 7.32 10.02
C ALA A 208 -22.69 7.50 11.35
N GLN A 209 -23.30 7.14 12.50
CA GLN A 209 -22.62 7.19 13.79
C GLN A 209 -21.40 6.26 13.84
N SER A 210 -21.51 5.05 13.33
CA SER A 210 -20.38 4.10 13.27
C SER A 210 -19.20 4.69 12.49
N ARG A 211 -19.44 5.39 11.37
CA ARG A 211 -18.38 6.05 10.60
C ARG A 211 -17.83 7.31 11.31
N ILE A 212 -18.68 8.06 12.03
CA ILE A 212 -18.26 9.17 12.89
C ILE A 212 -17.28 8.66 13.96
N ASP A 213 -17.62 7.57 14.63
CA ASP A 213 -16.80 6.96 15.68
C ASP A 213 -15.48 6.39 15.10
N PHE A 214 -15.57 5.73 13.95
CA PHE A 214 -14.40 5.16 13.26
C PHE A 214 -13.33 6.23 12.95
N TYR A 215 -13.74 7.39 12.44
CA TYR A 215 -12.83 8.51 12.15
C TYR A 215 -12.64 9.48 13.32
N THR A 216 -13.30 9.26 14.43
CA THR A 216 -13.29 10.19 15.58
C THR A 216 -13.68 11.62 15.16
N VAL A 217 -14.72 11.75 14.32
CA VAL A 217 -15.20 13.03 13.78
C VAL A 217 -15.74 13.90 14.91
N GLY A 218 -15.12 15.04 15.17
CA GLY A 218 -15.48 15.93 16.26
C GLY A 218 -16.38 17.13 15.88
N ALA A 219 -16.51 17.41 14.59
CA ALA A 219 -17.31 18.53 14.09
C ALA A 219 -17.71 18.31 12.62
N ALA A 220 -18.69 19.07 12.12
CA ALA A 220 -19.09 19.16 10.73
C ALA A 220 -18.89 20.60 10.21
N PRO A 221 -18.52 20.80 8.93
CA PRO A 221 -18.19 19.76 7.95
C PRO A 221 -16.83 19.13 8.22
N GLN A 222 -16.64 17.84 7.90
CA GLN A 222 -15.33 17.20 7.85
C GLN A 222 -15.31 16.26 6.66
N THR A 223 -14.21 16.25 5.87
CA THR A 223 -14.08 15.41 4.67
C THR A 223 -12.85 14.53 4.76
N PHE A 224 -12.95 13.35 4.19
CA PHE A 224 -11.84 12.40 4.03
C PHE A 224 -11.72 12.02 2.56
N LEU A 225 -10.49 11.86 2.10
CA LEU A 225 -10.16 11.32 0.78
C LEU A 225 -9.28 10.09 0.97
N ASP A 226 -9.76 8.93 0.56
CA ASP A 226 -9.09 7.64 0.77
C ASP A 226 -8.66 7.39 2.23
N GLY A 227 -9.51 7.79 3.18
CA GLY A 227 -9.27 7.65 4.61
C GLY A 227 -8.39 8.75 5.22
N VAL A 228 -7.84 9.67 4.41
CA VAL A 228 -7.00 10.77 4.88
C VAL A 228 -7.85 12.01 5.16
N ASP A 229 -7.75 12.54 6.36
CA ASP A 229 -8.49 13.74 6.81
C ASP A 229 -8.08 14.98 6.00
N GLN A 230 -9.06 15.63 5.36
CA GLN A 230 -8.93 16.89 4.63
C GLN A 230 -9.33 18.09 5.50
N GLY A 231 -9.65 17.85 6.77
CA GLY A 231 -10.13 18.84 7.71
C GLY A 231 -11.56 19.33 7.39
N TYR A 232 -11.84 20.57 7.74
CA TYR A 232 -13.15 21.21 7.58
C TYR A 232 -13.34 21.86 6.20
N SER A 233 -12.69 21.31 5.19
CA SER A 233 -12.67 21.84 3.82
C SER A 233 -13.16 20.79 2.82
N ALA A 234 -13.60 21.23 1.65
CA ALA A 234 -13.82 20.33 0.54
C ALA A 234 -12.52 19.69 0.06
N VAL A 235 -12.61 18.50 -0.49
CA VAL A 235 -11.48 17.86 -1.23
C VAL A 235 -11.07 18.79 -2.37
N SER A 236 -9.79 19.04 -2.51
CA SER A 236 -9.27 19.85 -3.62
C SER A 236 -9.13 19.03 -4.92
N GLN A 237 -9.21 19.70 -6.08
CA GLN A 237 -8.95 19.05 -7.36
C GLN A 237 -7.57 18.39 -7.41
N ALA A 238 -6.55 19.07 -6.87
CA ALA A 238 -5.17 18.54 -6.85
C ALA A 238 -5.05 17.25 -5.99
N ALA A 239 -5.75 17.18 -4.86
CA ALA A 239 -5.77 15.98 -4.02
C ALA A 239 -6.49 14.83 -4.72
N LEU A 240 -7.64 15.09 -5.34
CA LEU A 240 -8.39 14.10 -6.12
C LEU A 240 -7.54 13.55 -7.27
N ASP A 241 -6.92 14.43 -8.07
CA ASP A 241 -6.09 14.03 -9.21
C ASP A 241 -4.84 13.26 -8.75
N ALA A 242 -4.23 13.64 -7.62
CA ALA A 242 -3.09 12.93 -7.05
C ALA A 242 -3.45 11.48 -6.71
N GLN A 243 -4.58 11.25 -6.03
CA GLN A 243 -5.05 9.90 -5.70
C GLN A 243 -5.47 9.12 -6.95
N TYR A 244 -6.25 9.74 -7.84
CA TYR A 244 -6.71 9.11 -9.08
C TYR A 244 -5.55 8.62 -9.97
N ASN A 245 -4.42 9.30 -9.99
CA ASN A 245 -3.26 8.95 -10.81
C ASN A 245 -2.32 7.92 -10.16
N THR A 246 -2.64 7.42 -8.96
CA THR A 246 -1.91 6.30 -8.35
C THR A 246 -2.49 4.95 -8.81
N PRO A 247 -1.69 3.87 -8.87
CA PRO A 247 -2.23 2.54 -9.09
C PRO A 247 -3.03 2.08 -7.86
N ALA A 248 -4.08 1.29 -8.09
CA ALA A 248 -4.80 0.56 -7.06
C ALA A 248 -4.46 -0.93 -7.13
N PHE A 249 -4.26 -1.55 -5.99
CA PHE A 249 -3.93 -2.96 -5.88
C PHE A 249 -5.13 -3.83 -5.46
N ALA A 250 -6.33 -3.27 -5.61
CA ALA A 250 -7.60 -3.97 -5.48
C ALA A 250 -8.54 -3.58 -6.62
N ASN A 251 -9.30 -4.53 -7.14
CA ASN A 251 -10.31 -4.32 -8.17
C ASN A 251 -11.68 -4.61 -7.58
N ILE A 252 -12.64 -3.72 -7.80
CA ILE A 252 -13.98 -3.81 -7.24
C ILE A 252 -14.98 -3.68 -8.38
N ARG A 253 -15.95 -4.59 -8.42
CA ARG A 253 -17.09 -4.52 -9.32
C ARG A 253 -18.35 -4.93 -8.58
N GLY A 254 -19.42 -4.23 -8.82
CA GLY A 254 -20.71 -4.56 -8.28
C GLY A 254 -21.82 -4.12 -9.21
N ALA A 255 -23.00 -4.65 -8.98
CA ALA A 255 -24.22 -4.23 -9.66
C ALA A 255 -25.38 -4.30 -8.65
N PHE A 256 -26.40 -3.51 -8.90
CA PHE A 256 -27.65 -3.59 -8.15
C PHE A 256 -28.88 -3.44 -9.03
N THR A 257 -29.96 -4.02 -8.56
CA THR A 257 -31.32 -3.89 -9.14
C THR A 257 -32.30 -3.49 -8.04
N VAL A 258 -33.36 -2.78 -8.43
CA VAL A 258 -34.42 -2.35 -7.52
C VAL A 258 -35.73 -2.98 -7.95
N GLU A 259 -36.39 -3.68 -7.02
CA GLU A 259 -37.70 -4.29 -7.20
C GLU A 259 -38.68 -3.82 -6.09
N GLY A 260 -39.54 -2.86 -6.45
CA GLY A 260 -40.39 -2.20 -5.46
C GLY A 260 -39.53 -1.42 -4.45
N ASN A 261 -39.60 -1.81 -3.17
CA ASN A 261 -38.78 -1.20 -2.12
C ASN A 261 -37.53 -2.03 -1.78
N VAL A 262 -37.27 -3.10 -2.53
CA VAL A 262 -36.11 -3.98 -2.28
C VAL A 262 -34.99 -3.67 -3.25
N ILE A 263 -33.79 -3.44 -2.72
CA ILE A 263 -32.55 -3.37 -3.49
C ILE A 263 -31.80 -4.68 -3.37
N ASN A 264 -31.40 -5.25 -4.50
CA ASN A 264 -30.55 -6.44 -4.56
C ASN A 264 -29.17 -6.04 -5.08
N ILE A 265 -28.13 -6.33 -4.32
CA ILE A 265 -26.76 -5.92 -4.60
C ILE A 265 -25.86 -7.16 -4.64
N THR A 266 -25.02 -7.24 -5.68
CA THR A 266 -23.91 -8.21 -5.76
C THR A 266 -22.63 -7.44 -5.99
N ALA A 267 -21.60 -7.67 -5.17
CA ALA A 267 -20.32 -6.99 -5.25
C ALA A 267 -19.16 -8.00 -5.11
N ASP A 268 -18.20 -7.91 -6.02
CA ASP A 268 -16.94 -8.66 -6.03
C ASP A 268 -15.78 -7.74 -5.64
N PHE A 269 -15.02 -8.17 -4.64
CA PHE A 269 -13.81 -7.52 -4.14
C PHE A 269 -12.61 -8.41 -4.43
N MET A 270 -11.74 -7.99 -5.34
CA MET A 270 -10.55 -8.71 -5.78
C MET A 270 -9.29 -7.99 -5.31
N SER A 271 -8.26 -8.74 -4.95
CA SER A 271 -6.96 -8.16 -4.59
C SER A 271 -5.82 -8.73 -5.42
N TYR A 272 -4.85 -7.87 -5.77
CA TYR A 272 -3.61 -8.26 -6.44
C TYR A 272 -2.51 -8.70 -5.47
N PHE A 273 -2.74 -8.64 -4.17
CA PHE A 273 -1.88 -9.15 -3.10
C PHE A 273 -2.74 -9.71 -1.97
N GLU A 274 -2.15 -10.47 -1.07
CA GLU A 274 -2.89 -11.03 0.06
C GLU A 274 -3.34 -9.92 1.02
N MET A 275 -4.64 -9.87 1.30
CA MET A 275 -5.25 -8.94 2.26
C MET A 275 -5.91 -9.73 3.39
N GLU A 276 -5.42 -9.56 4.60
CA GLU A 276 -6.02 -10.14 5.79
C GLU A 276 -6.81 -9.08 6.58
N ASN A 277 -7.97 -9.49 7.09
CA ASN A 277 -8.80 -8.66 7.98
C ASN A 277 -9.10 -7.25 7.42
N VAL A 278 -9.31 -7.15 6.11
CA VAL A 278 -9.72 -5.91 5.45
C VAL A 278 -11.23 -5.74 5.56
N SER A 279 -11.70 -4.49 5.68
CA SER A 279 -13.13 -4.18 5.70
C SER A 279 -13.64 -3.86 4.29
N ALA A 280 -14.61 -4.64 3.83
CA ALA A 280 -15.38 -4.36 2.60
C ALA A 280 -16.66 -3.61 2.98
N TYR A 281 -16.84 -2.45 2.39
CA TYR A 281 -17.99 -1.59 2.63
C TYR A 281 -18.91 -1.52 1.42
N ILE A 282 -20.21 -1.48 1.71
CA ILE A 282 -21.28 -1.28 0.74
C ILE A 282 -22.20 -0.22 1.33
N SER A 283 -22.22 0.99 0.75
CA SER A 283 -23.16 2.04 1.13
C SER A 283 -24.22 2.26 0.06
N ILE A 284 -25.46 2.30 0.48
CA ILE A 284 -26.61 2.69 -0.34
C ILE A 284 -26.86 4.15 -0.04
N ASN A 285 -26.67 4.98 -1.03
CA ASN A 285 -26.92 6.41 -0.95
C ASN A 285 -28.08 6.78 -1.85
N GLU A 286 -28.70 7.93 -1.61
CA GLU A 286 -29.60 8.59 -2.56
C GLU A 286 -28.84 9.77 -3.16
N GLU A 287 -28.84 9.88 -4.51
CA GLU A 287 -28.06 10.88 -5.23
C GLU A 287 -28.54 12.28 -4.84
N THR A 288 -29.87 12.48 -4.73
CA THR A 288 -30.47 13.76 -4.39
C THR A 288 -31.60 13.61 -3.37
N THR A 289 -31.53 14.30 -2.26
CA THR A 289 -32.59 14.34 -1.24
C THR A 289 -33.06 15.76 -0.99
N THR A 290 -34.33 15.89 -0.58
CA THR A 290 -34.99 17.17 -0.28
C THR A 290 -35.78 17.15 1.02
N GLY A 291 -35.99 15.97 1.60
CA GLY A 291 -36.78 15.79 2.85
C GLY A 291 -35.96 16.08 4.11
N ASN A 292 -34.64 16.07 4.05
CA ASN A 292 -33.77 16.34 5.20
C ASN A 292 -33.43 17.81 5.41
N VAL A 293 -34.26 18.72 4.90
CA VAL A 293 -34.07 20.17 5.07
C VAL A 293 -34.07 20.57 6.56
N GLY A 294 -32.96 21.14 6.98
CA GLY A 294 -32.76 21.71 8.32
C GLY A 294 -32.89 23.23 8.34
N ASN A 295 -32.08 23.88 9.14
CA ASN A 295 -32.10 25.31 9.32
C ASN A 295 -30.90 26.07 8.77
N ASN A 296 -29.99 25.37 8.02
CA ASN A 296 -28.84 26.02 7.42
C ASN A 296 -29.17 26.78 6.13
N GLY A 297 -30.33 26.55 5.51
CA GLY A 297 -30.79 27.22 4.30
C GLY A 297 -30.61 26.44 3.00
N GLU A 298 -29.99 25.25 3.03
CA GLU A 298 -29.95 24.31 1.90
C GLU A 298 -31.32 23.61 1.78
N THR A 299 -31.70 23.30 0.54
CA THR A 299 -33.00 22.66 0.22
C THR A 299 -32.82 21.37 -0.57
N GLU A 300 -31.60 21.05 -0.95
CA GLU A 300 -31.23 19.89 -1.75
C GLU A 300 -29.86 19.39 -1.28
N PHE A 301 -29.71 18.10 -1.16
CA PHE A 301 -28.49 17.45 -0.68
C PHE A 301 -28.14 16.28 -1.57
N HIS A 302 -26.84 15.96 -1.71
CA HIS A 302 -26.37 14.95 -2.66
C HIS A 302 -25.54 13.86 -1.98
N HIS A 303 -25.63 12.63 -2.53
CA HIS A 303 -24.88 11.44 -2.10
C HIS A 303 -25.14 11.07 -0.62
N ILE A 304 -26.41 11.18 -0.20
CA ILE A 304 -26.80 11.02 1.21
C ILE A 304 -26.92 9.55 1.56
N LEU A 305 -26.20 9.12 2.61
CA LEU A 305 -26.27 7.76 3.13
C LEU A 305 -27.67 7.41 3.61
N MET A 306 -28.23 6.33 3.05
CA MET A 306 -29.49 5.73 3.47
C MET A 306 -29.26 4.47 4.33
N LYS A 307 -28.25 3.62 3.94
CA LYS A 307 -27.94 2.39 4.63
C LYS A 307 -26.53 1.89 4.31
N MET A 308 -25.82 1.33 5.28
CA MET A 308 -24.62 0.51 5.06
C MET A 308 -24.89 -0.97 5.29
N LEU A 309 -24.33 -1.83 4.44
CA LEU A 309 -24.46 -3.29 4.52
C LEU A 309 -23.09 -3.92 4.88
N GLU A 310 -22.98 -4.77 5.89
CA GLU A 310 -23.99 -5.25 6.83
C GLU A 310 -24.45 -4.14 7.80
N ASP A 311 -23.50 -3.31 8.26
CA ASP A 311 -23.68 -2.10 9.08
C ASP A 311 -22.53 -1.10 8.79
N GLY A 312 -22.46 -0.02 9.57
CA GLY A 312 -21.44 1.04 9.43
C GLY A 312 -20.00 0.61 9.75
N ASN A 313 -19.76 -0.63 10.25
CA ASN A 313 -18.42 -1.18 10.46
C ASN A 313 -17.92 -1.98 9.24
N GLY A 314 -18.82 -2.28 8.30
CA GLY A 314 -18.51 -3.07 7.10
C GLY A 314 -18.31 -4.55 7.37
N ASN A 315 -17.90 -5.27 6.34
CA ASN A 315 -17.68 -6.71 6.35
C ASN A 315 -16.19 -7.02 6.46
N THR A 316 -15.75 -7.66 7.54
CA THR A 316 -14.37 -8.14 7.64
C THR A 316 -14.17 -9.34 6.74
N ILE A 317 -13.27 -9.25 5.77
CA ILE A 317 -12.95 -10.30 4.81
C ILE A 317 -11.44 -10.52 4.70
N THR A 318 -11.06 -11.68 4.20
CA THR A 318 -9.69 -12.02 3.77
C THR A 318 -9.74 -12.34 2.29
N ILE A 319 -8.83 -11.79 1.50
CA ILE A 319 -8.75 -12.00 0.05
C ILE A 319 -7.34 -12.49 -0.27
N ASN A 320 -7.24 -13.71 -0.80
CA ASN A 320 -5.96 -14.21 -1.29
C ASN A 320 -5.52 -13.41 -2.55
N ALA A 321 -4.23 -13.33 -2.77
CA ALA A 321 -3.68 -12.68 -3.94
C ALA A 321 -4.25 -13.27 -5.25
N GLY A 322 -4.79 -12.41 -6.12
CA GLY A 322 -5.39 -12.80 -7.40
C GLY A 322 -6.79 -13.40 -7.33
N GLU A 323 -7.36 -13.54 -6.14
CA GLU A 323 -8.71 -14.05 -5.92
C GLU A 323 -9.70 -12.91 -5.56
N TYR A 324 -10.97 -13.23 -5.49
CA TYR A 324 -12.01 -12.29 -5.08
C TYR A 324 -12.96 -12.92 -4.03
N VAL A 325 -13.56 -12.03 -3.25
CA VAL A 325 -14.66 -12.35 -2.33
C VAL A 325 -15.93 -11.67 -2.85
N ARG A 326 -17.03 -12.43 -2.89
CA ARG A 326 -18.35 -11.93 -3.28
C ARG A 326 -19.20 -11.69 -2.06
N LEU A 327 -19.87 -10.54 -2.04
CA LEU A 327 -20.90 -10.19 -1.08
C LEU A 327 -22.23 -9.99 -1.83
N GLU A 328 -23.30 -10.58 -1.32
CA GLU A 328 -24.65 -10.51 -1.89
C GLU A 328 -25.64 -10.09 -0.82
N TYR A 329 -26.45 -9.10 -1.13
CA TYR A 329 -27.47 -8.57 -0.22
C TYR A 329 -28.78 -8.34 -0.93
N SER A 330 -29.88 -8.59 -0.21
CA SER A 330 -31.22 -8.16 -0.56
C SER A 330 -31.76 -7.39 0.64
N PHE A 331 -32.06 -6.10 0.47
CA PHE A 331 -32.45 -5.24 1.57
C PHE A 331 -33.73 -4.44 1.25
N ASP A 332 -34.68 -4.44 2.20
CA ASP A 332 -35.92 -3.66 2.11
C ASP A 332 -35.68 -2.24 2.64
N MET A 333 -35.68 -1.26 1.75
CA MET A 333 -35.46 0.15 2.03
C MET A 333 -36.63 0.85 2.74
N SER A 334 -37.77 0.19 2.94
CA SER A 334 -38.98 0.79 3.55
C SER A 334 -38.76 1.36 4.94
N SER A 335 -37.73 0.94 5.64
CA SER A 335 -37.38 1.41 6.98
C SER A 335 -36.29 2.49 7.00
N THR A 336 -35.83 2.92 5.85
CA THR A 336 -34.80 3.98 5.70
C THR A 336 -35.44 5.33 5.40
N ASN A 337 -34.62 6.35 5.26
CA ASN A 337 -35.04 7.71 4.90
C ASN A 337 -35.15 7.92 3.38
N VAL A 338 -35.08 6.86 2.56
CA VAL A 338 -35.12 6.95 1.10
C VAL A 338 -36.37 7.70 0.62
N GLU A 339 -36.18 8.68 -0.27
CA GLU A 339 -37.25 9.44 -0.89
C GLU A 339 -37.67 8.82 -2.23
N GLU A 340 -36.66 8.46 -3.08
CA GLU A 340 -36.91 7.95 -4.41
C GLU A 340 -36.03 6.69 -4.68
N MET A 341 -36.69 5.54 -4.86
CA MET A 341 -36.01 4.27 -5.11
C MET A 341 -35.29 4.20 -6.46
N ASN A 342 -35.56 5.11 -7.39
CA ASN A 342 -34.91 5.22 -8.70
C ASN A 342 -33.75 6.23 -8.73
N ASP A 343 -33.41 6.82 -7.58
CA ASP A 343 -32.32 7.77 -7.41
C ASP A 343 -31.22 7.21 -6.50
N LEU A 344 -31.14 5.87 -6.39
CA LEU A 344 -30.17 5.21 -5.54
C LEU A 344 -28.84 5.01 -6.27
N GLU A 345 -27.75 5.18 -5.56
CA GLU A 345 -26.40 4.80 -5.94
C GLU A 345 -25.77 3.90 -4.88
N VAL A 346 -24.90 3.01 -5.27
CA VAL A 346 -24.20 2.10 -4.33
C VAL A 346 -22.70 2.29 -4.45
N ALA A 347 -22.08 2.83 -3.40
CA ALA A 347 -20.64 2.95 -3.33
C ALA A 347 -20.02 1.74 -2.61
N LEU A 348 -18.94 1.23 -3.17
CA LEU A 348 -18.20 0.04 -2.74
C LEU A 348 -16.76 0.43 -2.47
N TRP A 349 -16.16 -0.03 -1.36
CA TRP A 349 -14.72 0.17 -1.12
C TRP A 349 -14.13 -0.87 -0.19
N LEU A 350 -12.79 -1.03 -0.29
CA LEU A 350 -11.96 -1.82 0.63
C LEU A 350 -11.10 -0.89 1.47
N GLN A 351 -11.11 -1.09 2.79
CA GLN A 351 -10.41 -0.23 3.74
C GLN A 351 -9.67 -1.05 4.80
N ASN A 352 -8.45 -0.62 5.11
CA ASN A 352 -7.74 -1.11 6.29
C ASN A 352 -8.37 -0.51 7.56
N PRO A 353 -8.89 -1.33 8.48
CA PRO A 353 -9.58 -0.82 9.68
C PRO A 353 -8.65 -0.16 10.71
N VAL A 354 -7.32 -0.34 10.57
CA VAL A 354 -6.33 0.18 11.51
C VAL A 354 -5.65 1.45 10.99
N THR A 355 -5.21 1.44 9.73
CA THR A 355 -4.52 2.58 9.11
C THR A 355 -5.48 3.57 8.45
N HIS A 356 -6.73 3.19 8.25
CA HIS A 356 -7.78 3.87 7.50
C HIS A 356 -7.52 3.98 6.00
N GLU A 357 -6.43 3.45 5.48
CA GLU A 357 -6.12 3.45 4.04
C GLU A 357 -7.24 2.77 3.25
N ILE A 358 -7.73 3.43 2.20
CA ILE A 358 -8.67 2.85 1.25
C ILE A 358 -7.91 2.37 0.03
N TYR A 359 -7.94 1.06 -0.21
CA TYR A 359 -7.21 0.41 -1.30
C TYR A 359 -7.79 0.74 -2.67
N ASN A 360 -9.11 0.77 -2.80
CA ASN A 360 -9.85 1.23 -3.98
C ASN A 360 -11.33 1.40 -3.65
N SER A 361 -12.05 2.11 -4.52
CA SER A 361 -13.49 2.24 -4.46
C SER A 361 -14.13 2.16 -5.84
N ARG A 362 -15.45 2.04 -5.89
CA ARG A 362 -16.22 2.07 -7.14
C ARG A 362 -17.70 2.26 -6.85
N TYR A 363 -18.42 2.92 -7.74
CA TYR A 363 -19.88 2.78 -7.81
C TYR A 363 -20.26 1.46 -8.47
N ALA A 364 -21.25 0.78 -7.92
CA ALA A 364 -21.86 -0.39 -8.54
C ALA A 364 -22.62 0.01 -9.81
N TYR A 365 -22.72 -0.90 -10.76
CA TYR A 365 -23.54 -0.70 -11.97
C TYR A 365 -25.02 -0.65 -11.59
N GLU A 366 -25.66 0.44 -11.96
CA GLU A 366 -27.05 0.71 -11.64
C GLU A 366 -27.99 -0.07 -12.58
N ASN A 367 -29.11 -0.58 -12.00
CA ASN A 367 -30.15 -1.30 -12.74
C ASN A 367 -29.60 -2.38 -13.69
N SER A 368 -28.59 -3.10 -13.23
CA SER A 368 -27.82 -4.04 -14.03
C SER A 368 -27.69 -5.38 -13.34
N GLU A 369 -27.68 -6.44 -14.15
CA GLU A 369 -27.19 -7.74 -13.68
C GLU A 369 -25.70 -7.64 -13.37
N HIS A 370 -25.25 -8.47 -12.41
CA HIS A 370 -23.85 -8.54 -12.03
C HIS A 370 -22.99 -9.14 -13.15
N CYS A 371 -21.80 -8.61 -13.32
CA CYS A 371 -20.80 -9.10 -14.28
C CYS A 371 -19.92 -10.16 -13.59
N TYR A 372 -20.28 -11.45 -13.76
CA TYR A 372 -19.56 -12.56 -13.12
C TYR A 372 -18.20 -12.80 -13.77
N PRO A 373 -17.12 -13.00 -12.99
CA PRO A 373 -15.80 -13.33 -13.53
C PRO A 373 -15.72 -14.76 -14.05
N VAL A 374 -14.66 -15.05 -14.81
CA VAL A 374 -14.35 -16.39 -15.31
C VAL A 374 -14.06 -17.36 -14.15
N LYS A 375 -14.23 -18.67 -14.43
CA LYS A 375 -13.93 -19.74 -13.47
C LYS A 375 -12.76 -20.57 -13.92
N ASN A 376 -12.20 -21.34 -12.96
CA ASN A 376 -11.15 -22.33 -13.21
C ASN A 376 -9.99 -21.76 -14.05
N HIS A 377 -9.63 -20.51 -13.78
CA HIS A 377 -8.50 -19.85 -14.43
C HIS A 377 -7.20 -20.50 -13.97
N GLN A 378 -6.44 -21.06 -14.90
CA GLN A 378 -5.22 -21.81 -14.63
C GLN A 378 -4.16 -21.49 -15.66
N MET A 379 -2.90 -21.67 -15.27
CA MET A 379 -1.74 -21.62 -16.14
C MET A 379 -0.97 -22.94 -16.01
N THR A 380 -0.63 -23.55 -17.15
CA THR A 380 0.11 -24.81 -17.19
C THR A 380 1.25 -24.73 -18.21
N GLU A 381 2.35 -25.39 -17.91
CA GLU A 381 3.47 -25.51 -18.85
C GLU A 381 3.12 -26.47 -19.98
N ASP A 382 3.46 -26.08 -21.23
CA ASP A 382 3.33 -26.88 -22.44
C ASP A 382 4.62 -26.73 -23.28
N GLY A 383 5.61 -27.52 -22.95
CA GLY A 383 6.98 -27.42 -23.51
C GLY A 383 7.60 -26.06 -23.13
N ASN A 384 7.98 -25.26 -24.14
CA ASN A 384 8.51 -23.92 -23.93
C ASN A 384 7.42 -22.83 -23.90
N ASN A 385 6.15 -23.22 -23.77
CA ASN A 385 5.03 -22.30 -23.74
C ASN A 385 4.30 -22.39 -22.40
N LEU A 386 3.55 -21.34 -22.07
CA LEU A 386 2.58 -21.38 -20.99
C LEU A 386 1.17 -21.33 -21.60
N LEU A 387 0.36 -22.32 -21.28
CA LEU A 387 -1.04 -22.39 -21.67
C LEU A 387 -1.91 -21.86 -20.54
N VAL A 388 -2.58 -20.73 -20.75
CA VAL A 388 -3.58 -20.14 -19.88
C VAL A 388 -4.95 -20.62 -20.32
N THR A 389 -5.76 -21.14 -19.39
CA THR A 389 -7.12 -21.61 -19.66
C THR A 389 -8.08 -21.10 -18.62
N TRP A 390 -9.34 -20.91 -19.00
CA TRP A 390 -10.43 -20.55 -18.11
C TRP A 390 -11.76 -21.12 -18.59
N GLU A 391 -12.74 -21.11 -17.73
CA GLU A 391 -14.12 -21.45 -18.08
C GLU A 391 -14.97 -20.19 -18.08
N ALA A 392 -16.05 -20.23 -18.85
CA ALA A 392 -17.03 -19.16 -18.84
C ALA A 392 -17.60 -18.95 -17.42
N PRO A 393 -18.05 -17.73 -17.10
CA PRO A 393 -18.73 -17.44 -15.85
C PRO A 393 -19.89 -18.40 -15.54
N GLU A 394 -20.17 -18.57 -14.26
CA GLU A 394 -21.29 -19.42 -13.84
C GLU A 394 -22.65 -18.86 -14.22
N GLN A 395 -22.75 -17.55 -14.23
CA GLN A 395 -23.94 -16.79 -14.57
C GLN A 395 -23.59 -15.64 -15.52
N GLY A 396 -24.60 -15.14 -16.24
CA GLY A 396 -24.42 -14.10 -17.21
C GLY A 396 -23.91 -14.62 -18.57
N ASN A 397 -23.84 -13.75 -19.54
CA ASN A 397 -23.40 -14.07 -20.90
C ASN A 397 -22.35 -13.02 -21.32
N PRO A 398 -21.07 -13.25 -21.06
CA PRO A 398 -20.04 -12.31 -21.49
C PRO A 398 -19.97 -12.22 -23.02
N THR A 399 -19.67 -11.03 -23.52
CA THR A 399 -19.46 -10.77 -24.95
C THR A 399 -18.06 -11.16 -25.40
N GLY A 400 -17.16 -11.40 -24.46
CA GLY A 400 -15.79 -11.87 -24.68
C GLY A 400 -14.94 -11.75 -23.42
N TYR A 401 -13.64 -11.90 -23.61
CA TYR A 401 -12.66 -11.90 -22.52
C TYR A 401 -11.49 -10.98 -22.88
N LYS A 402 -11.07 -10.18 -21.91
CA LYS A 402 -9.79 -9.43 -21.98
C LYS A 402 -8.72 -10.26 -21.30
N VAL A 403 -7.54 -10.35 -21.92
CA VAL A 403 -6.38 -11.02 -21.35
C VAL A 403 -5.27 -10.00 -21.17
N ILE A 404 -4.72 -9.97 -19.96
CA ILE A 404 -3.65 -9.05 -19.54
C ILE A 404 -2.48 -9.92 -19.04
N VAL A 405 -1.30 -9.72 -19.62
CA VAL A 405 -0.07 -10.44 -19.24
C VAL A 405 0.93 -9.44 -18.68
N ASN A 406 1.39 -9.64 -17.46
CA ASN A 406 2.34 -8.75 -16.77
C ASN A 406 1.91 -7.26 -16.82
N GLY A 407 0.60 -7.00 -16.70
CA GLY A 407 0.02 -5.66 -16.75
C GLY A 407 -0.22 -5.10 -18.16
N GLU A 408 0.19 -5.79 -19.22
CA GLU A 408 -0.06 -5.38 -20.60
C GLU A 408 -1.26 -6.14 -21.19
N VAL A 409 -2.16 -5.43 -21.86
CA VAL A 409 -3.31 -6.03 -22.54
C VAL A 409 -2.82 -6.71 -23.81
N VAL A 410 -2.91 -8.05 -23.85
CA VAL A 410 -2.51 -8.85 -25.02
C VAL A 410 -3.69 -9.24 -25.90
N GLU A 411 -4.89 -9.31 -25.31
CA GLU A 411 -6.17 -9.48 -26.01
C GLU A 411 -7.20 -8.53 -25.40
N GLU A 412 -7.68 -7.59 -26.20
CA GLU A 412 -8.72 -6.64 -25.77
C GLU A 412 -10.10 -7.28 -25.63
N ASN A 413 -10.41 -8.21 -26.56
CA ASN A 413 -11.67 -8.96 -26.55
C ASN A 413 -11.53 -10.23 -27.41
N THR A 414 -11.42 -11.38 -26.74
CA THR A 414 -11.40 -12.69 -27.40
C THR A 414 -12.62 -13.53 -27.00
N SER A 415 -13.10 -14.36 -27.90
CA SER A 415 -14.11 -15.38 -27.60
C SER A 415 -13.50 -16.72 -27.17
N ASN A 416 -12.18 -16.86 -27.24
CA ASN A 416 -11.49 -18.06 -26.84
C ASN A 416 -11.53 -18.22 -25.32
N LEU A 417 -11.43 -19.44 -24.84
CA LEU A 417 -11.29 -19.81 -23.42
C LEU A 417 -9.86 -20.22 -23.08
N SER A 418 -8.91 -19.77 -23.89
CA SER A 418 -7.47 -20.01 -23.66
C SER A 418 -6.63 -18.95 -24.34
N TYR A 419 -5.43 -18.77 -23.82
CA TYR A 419 -4.35 -17.96 -24.38
C TYR A 419 -3.01 -18.70 -24.23
N THR A 420 -2.11 -18.60 -25.21
CA THR A 420 -0.81 -19.25 -25.16
C THR A 420 0.30 -18.19 -25.19
N ILE A 421 1.13 -18.18 -24.15
CA ILE A 421 2.38 -17.42 -24.13
C ILE A 421 3.46 -18.31 -24.75
N THR A 422 3.95 -17.93 -25.92
CA THR A 422 4.93 -18.74 -26.67
C THR A 422 6.36 -18.39 -26.30
N ASN A 423 7.24 -19.40 -26.22
CA ASN A 423 8.64 -19.26 -25.80
C ASN A 423 8.75 -18.49 -24.47
N ALA A 424 7.96 -18.92 -23.51
CA ALA A 424 7.92 -18.30 -22.19
C ALA A 424 9.29 -18.37 -21.51
N ASN A 425 9.73 -17.26 -20.94
CA ASN A 425 10.96 -17.14 -20.16
C ASN A 425 10.75 -16.08 -19.10
N GLY A 426 10.97 -16.39 -17.84
CA GLY A 426 10.72 -15.51 -16.69
C GLY A 426 9.33 -15.70 -16.07
N SER A 427 8.95 -14.78 -15.19
CA SER A 427 7.69 -14.83 -14.43
C SER A 427 6.53 -14.22 -15.20
N TYR A 428 5.39 -14.88 -15.14
CA TYR A 428 4.15 -14.44 -15.80
C TYR A 428 2.99 -14.36 -14.83
N PHE A 429 2.29 -13.22 -14.89
CA PHE A 429 1.07 -12.94 -14.17
C PHE A 429 0.00 -12.63 -15.19
N VAL A 430 -1.01 -13.46 -15.27
CA VAL A 430 -2.08 -13.32 -16.26
C VAL A 430 -3.39 -13.04 -15.56
N GLU A 431 -4.03 -11.94 -15.95
CA GLU A 431 -5.38 -11.58 -15.54
C GLU A 431 -6.35 -11.82 -16.69
N VAL A 432 -7.48 -12.47 -16.40
CA VAL A 432 -8.57 -12.65 -17.34
C VAL A 432 -9.82 -11.95 -16.80
N VAL A 433 -10.39 -11.07 -17.60
CA VAL A 433 -11.59 -10.27 -17.29
C VAL A 433 -12.71 -10.65 -18.24
N ALA A 434 -13.88 -11.00 -17.72
CA ALA A 434 -15.07 -11.19 -18.55
C ALA A 434 -15.71 -9.84 -18.89
N LEU A 435 -16.04 -9.65 -20.17
CA LEU A 435 -16.61 -8.42 -20.73
C LEU A 435 -18.11 -8.60 -20.97
N TYR A 436 -18.90 -7.56 -20.65
CA TYR A 436 -20.35 -7.52 -20.77
C TYR A 436 -20.77 -6.19 -21.38
N ASP A 437 -20.73 -6.10 -22.71
CA ASP A 437 -20.92 -4.85 -23.46
C ASP A 437 -19.97 -3.74 -23.00
N ASP A 438 -20.48 -2.70 -22.35
CA ASP A 438 -19.71 -1.59 -21.77
C ASP A 438 -19.24 -1.81 -20.32
N LYS A 439 -19.49 -3.01 -19.76
CA LYS A 439 -19.20 -3.40 -18.38
C LYS A 439 -18.19 -4.53 -18.33
N SER A 440 -17.64 -4.77 -17.15
CA SER A 440 -16.72 -5.88 -16.93
C SER A 440 -16.83 -6.46 -15.53
N SER A 441 -16.44 -7.72 -15.38
CA SER A 441 -16.20 -8.34 -14.07
C SER A 441 -14.95 -7.77 -13.40
N VAL A 442 -14.69 -8.18 -12.15
CA VAL A 442 -13.31 -8.22 -11.63
C VAL A 442 -12.50 -9.21 -12.46
N GLY A 443 -11.18 -9.05 -12.45
CA GLY A 443 -10.28 -10.05 -13.00
C GLY A 443 -10.15 -11.28 -12.08
N THR A 444 -9.70 -12.38 -12.66
CA THR A 444 -9.11 -13.49 -11.92
C THR A 444 -7.68 -13.67 -12.40
N MET A 445 -6.77 -14.10 -11.54
CA MET A 445 -5.38 -14.23 -11.89
C MET A 445 -4.89 -15.68 -11.82
N SER A 446 -3.97 -15.99 -12.74
CA SER A 446 -3.07 -17.13 -12.63
C SER A 446 -1.64 -16.65 -12.81
N TYR A 447 -0.68 -17.35 -12.23
CA TYR A 447 0.72 -16.98 -12.34
C TYR A 447 1.61 -18.20 -12.45
N ASN A 448 2.76 -18.01 -13.13
CA ASN A 448 3.89 -18.91 -13.08
C ASN A 448 5.11 -18.04 -12.71
N ILE A 449 5.71 -18.31 -11.57
CA ILE A 449 6.98 -17.75 -11.18
C ILE A 449 8.04 -18.72 -11.68
N GLU A 450 8.63 -18.42 -12.82
CA GLU A 450 9.88 -19.04 -13.17
C GLU A 450 10.92 -18.45 -12.21
N VAL A 451 11.16 -19.14 -11.12
CA VAL A 451 12.41 -18.98 -10.43
C VAL A 451 13.44 -19.29 -11.50
N ASN A 452 14.18 -18.28 -11.96
CA ASN A 452 15.31 -18.52 -12.84
C ASN A 452 15.99 -19.75 -12.28
N ASP A 453 16.21 -20.76 -13.15
CA ASP A 453 17.02 -21.93 -12.84
C ASP A 453 18.49 -21.45 -12.72
N GLU A 454 18.66 -20.43 -11.87
CA GLU A 454 19.91 -20.09 -11.28
C GLU A 454 20.24 -21.33 -10.48
N THR A 455 21.15 -22.14 -11.02
CA THR A 455 21.72 -23.29 -10.33
C THR A 455 21.81 -22.95 -8.85
N PRO A 456 21.12 -23.71 -7.96
CA PRO A 456 21.07 -23.37 -6.56
C PRO A 456 22.48 -23.03 -6.09
N CYS A 457 22.68 -21.97 -5.31
CA CYS A 457 23.98 -21.59 -4.75
C CYS A 457 24.49 -22.76 -3.89
N ASN A 458 24.97 -23.80 -4.55
CA ASN A 458 25.47 -25.00 -3.88
C ASN A 458 26.72 -24.63 -3.11
N ALA A 459 26.76 -24.98 -1.85
CA ALA A 459 27.99 -24.83 -1.07
C ALA A 459 29.14 -25.57 -1.74
N PRO A 460 30.34 -24.98 -1.78
CA PRO A 460 31.52 -25.69 -2.26
C PRO A 460 31.72 -27.01 -1.49
N THR A 461 32.07 -28.08 -2.22
CA THR A 461 32.31 -29.39 -1.63
C THR A 461 33.82 -29.69 -1.57
N ASN A 462 34.19 -30.72 -0.82
CA ASN A 462 35.59 -31.19 -0.68
C ASN A 462 36.57 -30.11 -0.18
N LEU A 463 36.08 -29.22 0.73
CA LEU A 463 36.95 -28.24 1.37
C LEU A 463 38.12 -28.96 2.09
N SER A 464 39.33 -28.58 1.73
CA SER A 464 40.56 -29.09 2.27
C SER A 464 41.55 -27.97 2.58
N ALA A 465 42.28 -28.11 3.69
CA ALA A 465 43.33 -27.17 4.06
C ALA A 465 44.65 -27.91 4.26
N THR A 466 45.71 -27.38 3.69
CA THR A 466 47.09 -27.87 3.90
C THR A 466 47.93 -26.79 4.55
N VAL A 467 48.79 -27.17 5.48
CA VAL A 467 49.67 -26.24 6.20
C VAL A 467 51.10 -26.57 5.83
N GLU A 468 51.80 -25.60 5.29
CA GLU A 468 53.23 -25.66 5.04
C GLU A 468 53.95 -24.77 6.07
N GLN A 469 55.01 -25.31 6.70
CA GLN A 469 55.83 -24.57 7.65
C GLN A 469 57.14 -24.19 6.94
N ASN A 470 57.39 -22.90 6.81
CA ASN A 470 58.67 -22.36 6.38
C ASN A 470 59.49 -21.96 7.62
N VAL A 471 60.74 -22.38 7.69
CA VAL A 471 61.66 -22.05 8.75
C VAL A 471 62.81 -21.23 8.18
N GLU A 472 62.86 -19.94 8.45
CA GLU A 472 64.03 -19.08 8.20
C GLU A 472 64.60 -18.55 9.54
N GLY A 473 65.71 -19.18 9.99
CA GLY A 473 66.36 -18.80 11.21
C GLY A 473 65.58 -19.21 12.45
N PHE A 474 65.18 -18.24 13.30
CA PHE A 474 64.33 -18.46 14.46
C PHE A 474 62.85 -18.08 14.26
N ASP A 475 62.51 -17.63 13.06
CA ASP A 475 61.12 -17.30 12.71
C ASP A 475 60.41 -18.47 12.00
N TYR A 476 59.18 -18.71 12.43
CA TYR A 476 58.31 -19.73 11.84
C TYR A 476 57.16 -19.04 11.13
N GLU A 477 57.10 -19.19 9.84
CA GLU A 477 55.94 -18.80 9.04
C GLU A 477 55.12 -20.04 8.63
N TYR A 478 53.82 -19.94 8.82
CA TYR A 478 52.89 -20.98 8.40
C TYR A 478 52.07 -20.45 7.23
N LYS A 479 52.13 -21.18 6.09
CA LYS A 479 51.25 -20.92 4.96
C LYS A 479 50.14 -21.96 4.99
N VAL A 480 48.89 -21.48 5.05
CA VAL A 480 47.68 -22.30 4.92
C VAL A 480 47.18 -22.15 3.49
N THR A 481 47.01 -23.26 2.78
CA THR A 481 46.42 -23.29 1.46
C THR A 481 45.10 -24.04 1.57
N MET A 482 44.01 -23.40 1.21
CA MET A 482 42.65 -23.96 1.18
C MET A 482 42.24 -24.26 -0.27
N THR A 483 41.61 -25.39 -0.47
CA THR A 483 41.08 -25.80 -1.77
C THR A 483 39.69 -26.40 -1.58
N TRP A 484 38.83 -26.21 -2.59
CA TRP A 484 37.50 -26.80 -2.65
C TRP A 484 37.13 -27.11 -4.11
N ASP A 485 36.07 -27.87 -4.31
CA ASP A 485 35.56 -28.09 -5.66
C ASP A 485 34.88 -26.79 -6.16
N ALA A 486 35.16 -26.47 -7.43
CA ALA A 486 34.52 -25.33 -8.06
C ALA A 486 32.99 -25.53 -8.14
N VAL A 487 32.24 -24.52 -7.77
CA VAL A 487 30.81 -24.48 -7.98
C VAL A 487 30.54 -23.88 -9.36
N ALA A 488 29.66 -24.52 -10.15
CA ALA A 488 29.27 -24.00 -11.45
C ALA A 488 28.68 -22.58 -11.27
N ASP A 489 29.06 -21.68 -12.17
CA ASP A 489 28.60 -20.30 -12.26
C ASP A 489 28.93 -19.38 -11.04
N ALA A 490 29.67 -19.90 -10.03
CA ALA A 490 30.17 -19.04 -8.97
C ALA A 490 31.19 -18.03 -9.52
N GLN A 491 30.92 -16.74 -9.29
CA GLN A 491 31.81 -15.65 -9.70
C GLN A 491 32.97 -15.43 -8.72
N SER A 492 32.72 -15.68 -7.43
CA SER A 492 33.70 -15.55 -6.36
C SER A 492 33.37 -16.45 -5.18
N TYR A 493 34.32 -16.62 -4.27
CA TYR A 493 34.17 -17.31 -2.99
C TYR A 493 34.67 -16.40 -1.89
N ILE A 494 33.92 -16.33 -0.80
CA ILE A 494 34.32 -15.65 0.42
C ILE A 494 34.84 -16.70 1.39
N VAL A 495 36.01 -16.49 1.94
CA VAL A 495 36.67 -17.43 2.87
C VAL A 495 36.51 -16.90 4.30
N TYR A 496 35.92 -17.72 5.15
CA TYR A 496 35.79 -17.44 6.58
C TYR A 496 36.75 -18.32 7.38
N VAL A 497 37.45 -17.75 8.34
CA VAL A 497 38.29 -18.45 9.29
C VAL A 497 37.81 -18.20 10.70
N ASN A 498 37.41 -19.24 11.42
CA ASN A 498 36.82 -19.15 12.77
C ASN A 498 35.56 -18.28 12.85
N GLY A 499 34.80 -18.16 11.73
CA GLY A 499 33.59 -17.37 11.68
C GLY A 499 33.78 -15.90 11.28
N GLU A 500 35.03 -15.46 11.10
CA GLU A 500 35.34 -14.11 10.59
C GLU A 500 35.73 -14.19 9.12
N GLU A 501 35.28 -13.21 8.32
CA GLU A 501 35.68 -13.10 6.92
C GLU A 501 37.17 -12.81 6.83
N PHE A 502 37.86 -13.64 6.04
CA PHE A 502 39.32 -13.55 5.87
C PHE A 502 39.71 -12.97 4.51
N GLY A 503 38.87 -13.12 3.51
CA GLY A 503 39.06 -12.58 2.18
C GLY A 503 38.24 -13.27 1.10
N ALA A 504 38.26 -12.74 -0.12
CA ALA A 504 37.58 -13.27 -1.27
C ALA A 504 38.52 -13.72 -2.38
N THR A 505 38.11 -14.71 -3.17
CA THR A 505 38.86 -15.22 -4.33
C THR A 505 37.88 -15.59 -5.44
N ASN A 506 38.27 -15.41 -6.68
CA ASN A 506 37.54 -15.86 -7.88
C ASN A 506 38.01 -17.25 -8.40
N THR A 507 38.78 -17.96 -7.61
CA THR A 507 39.25 -19.31 -7.90
C THR A 507 38.90 -20.25 -6.77
N ASN A 508 38.88 -21.54 -7.00
CA ASN A 508 38.67 -22.58 -5.97
C ASN A 508 39.94 -22.88 -5.12
N LEU A 509 40.77 -21.88 -4.94
CA LEU A 509 42.03 -21.91 -4.21
C LEU A 509 42.21 -20.58 -3.45
N TYR A 510 42.58 -20.67 -2.16
CA TYR A 510 42.91 -19.52 -1.34
C TYR A 510 44.17 -19.78 -0.50
#